data_512e558ba4a4491e0bde601681d18135
#
_entry.id   512e558ba4a4491e0bde601681d18135
#
_cell.length_a   1.000
_cell.length_b   1.000
_cell.length_c   1.000
_cell.angle_alpha   90.00
_cell.angle_beta   90.00
_cell.angle_gamma   90.00
#
_symmetry.space_group_name_H-M   'P 1'
#
loop_
_entity.id
_entity.type
_entity.pdbx_description
1 polymer ?
#
loop_
_entity_poly.entity_id
_entity_poly.type
_entity_poly.pdbx_seq_one_letter_code
_entity_poly.pdbx_strand_id
1 'polypeptide(L)'
;MRRLVIRSLLPAVAIALAFVLGTTPAYAYPPDPPSVSTSQTYLNALTVRAEGSTDGYSRDLFPHWHIVSGNCDTRETVLKRDGTNVVTDSACHATSGRWYSVYDSVWLTDSSGVDIDHIVPLAEAWKSGADKWTTSRREQFANDLDRAQLIAVSASSNRSKGDKDPSLWKPPNTNEYCMYARDWIWVKYY
;
A
#
# COMPACT_ATOMS: atom_id res chain seq x y z
N MET A 1 20.57 -35.48 76.06
CA MET A 1 21.18 -34.63 75.03
C MET A 1 20.25 -34.62 73.81
N ARG A 2 19.48 -33.49 73.59
CA ARG A 2 18.60 -33.33 72.42
C ARG A 2 19.35 -32.50 71.39
N ARG A 3 19.55 -33.08 70.19
CA ARG A 3 20.16 -32.34 69.05
C ARG A 3 19.09 -31.52 68.38
N LEU A 4 19.32 -30.21 68.29
CA LEU A 4 18.51 -29.24 67.58
C LEU A 4 18.93 -29.28 66.10
N VAL A 5 18.01 -29.62 65.22
CA VAL A 5 18.21 -29.59 63.76
C VAL A 5 17.66 -28.26 63.24
N ILE A 6 18.52 -27.34 62.85
CA ILE A 6 18.17 -26.10 62.21
C ILE A 6 17.98 -26.37 60.70
N ARG A 7 16.74 -26.31 60.25
CA ARG A 7 16.44 -26.32 58.80
C ARG A 7 16.54 -24.91 58.25
N SER A 8 17.55 -24.67 57.44
CA SER A 8 17.70 -23.42 56.68
C SER A 8 16.70 -23.41 55.50
N LEU A 9 15.73 -22.52 55.53
CA LEU A 9 14.85 -22.20 54.40
C LEU A 9 15.57 -21.18 53.51
N LEU A 10 15.99 -21.61 52.30
CA LEU A 10 16.47 -20.70 51.26
C LEU A 10 15.25 -20.13 50.55
N PRO A 11 15.15 -18.77 50.36
CA PRO A 11 14.10 -18.21 49.57
C PRO A 11 14.35 -18.46 48.08
N ALA A 12 13.38 -19.06 47.41
CA ALA A 12 13.39 -19.17 45.94
C ALA A 12 13.06 -17.78 45.37
N VAL A 13 14.06 -17.16 44.76
CA VAL A 13 13.85 -15.95 43.96
C VAL A 13 13.28 -16.35 42.61
N ALA A 14 12.01 -16.14 42.38
CA ALA A 14 11.36 -16.29 41.09
C ALA A 14 11.69 -15.06 40.23
N ILE A 15 12.58 -15.23 39.25
CA ILE A 15 12.83 -14.20 38.23
C ILE A 15 11.69 -14.27 37.22
N ALA A 16 10.76 -13.32 37.29
CA ALA A 16 9.75 -13.14 36.26
C ALA A 16 10.42 -12.52 35.01
N LEU A 17 10.62 -13.31 33.97
CA LEU A 17 10.99 -12.80 32.64
C LEU A 17 9.75 -12.09 32.05
N ALA A 18 9.74 -10.77 32.09
CA ALA A 18 8.78 -9.96 31.33
C ALA A 18 9.15 -10.05 29.85
N PHE A 19 8.40 -10.84 29.07
CA PHE A 19 8.43 -10.77 27.62
C PHE A 19 7.80 -9.43 27.22
N VAL A 20 8.62 -8.47 26.85
CA VAL A 20 8.17 -7.27 26.11
C VAL A 20 7.82 -7.76 24.72
N LEU A 21 6.53 -8.03 24.48
CA LEU A 21 6.00 -8.18 23.15
C LEU A 21 6.15 -6.81 22.47
N GLY A 22 7.21 -6.65 21.70
CA GLY A 22 7.38 -5.50 20.82
C GLY A 22 6.21 -5.49 19.84
N THR A 23 5.24 -4.59 20.02
CA THR A 23 4.26 -4.29 18.99
C THR A 23 5.02 -3.66 17.84
N THR A 24 5.22 -4.40 16.75
CA THR A 24 5.62 -3.78 15.49
C THR A 24 4.56 -2.72 15.17
N PRO A 25 4.95 -1.48 14.85
CA PRO A 25 3.98 -0.48 14.43
C PRO A 25 3.22 -1.06 13.24
N ALA A 26 1.90 -1.19 13.37
CA ALA A 26 1.05 -1.53 12.25
C ALA A 26 1.12 -0.33 11.29
N TYR A 27 1.79 -0.49 10.17
CA TYR A 27 1.68 0.46 9.07
C TYR A 27 0.28 0.32 8.51
N ALA A 28 -0.44 1.44 8.35
CA ALA A 28 -1.63 1.43 7.53
C ALA A 28 -1.17 1.18 6.08
N TYR A 29 -1.78 0.21 5.44
CA TYR A 29 -1.42 -0.26 4.11
C TYR A 29 -2.72 -0.36 3.29
N PRO A 30 -2.65 -0.30 1.95
CA PRO A 30 -3.82 -0.66 1.14
C PRO A 30 -4.31 -2.08 1.50
N PRO A 31 -5.50 -2.49 1.07
CA PRO A 31 -5.99 -3.84 1.32
C PRO A 31 -4.93 -4.89 0.95
N ASP A 32 -4.69 -5.84 1.85
CA ASP A 32 -3.68 -6.89 1.65
C ASP A 32 -3.98 -7.68 0.37
N PRO A 33 -2.98 -7.89 -0.51
CA PRO A 33 -3.19 -8.70 -1.69
C PRO A 33 -3.44 -10.17 -1.32
N PRO A 34 -4.11 -10.92 -2.20
CA PRO A 34 -4.36 -12.34 -2.00
C PRO A 34 -3.08 -13.13 -1.70
N SER A 35 -3.22 -14.32 -1.13
CA SER A 35 -2.07 -15.21 -0.86
C SER A 35 -1.23 -15.46 -2.12
N VAL A 36 0.02 -15.88 -1.95
CA VAL A 36 0.91 -16.22 -3.08
C VAL A 36 0.26 -17.26 -4.02
N SER A 37 -0.39 -18.29 -3.46
CA SER A 37 -1.07 -19.32 -4.27
C SER A 37 -2.26 -18.76 -5.05
N THR A 38 -3.05 -17.88 -4.45
CA THR A 38 -4.17 -17.20 -5.13
C THR A 38 -3.65 -16.26 -6.20
N SER A 39 -2.61 -15.47 -5.91
CA SER A 39 -1.98 -14.58 -6.90
C SER A 39 -1.39 -15.35 -8.08
N GLN A 40 -0.82 -16.55 -7.84
CA GLN A 40 -0.37 -17.41 -8.93
C GLN A 40 -1.54 -17.90 -9.79
N THR A 41 -2.69 -18.20 -9.18
CA THR A 41 -3.90 -18.56 -9.93
C THR A 41 -4.38 -17.39 -10.79
N TYR A 42 -4.40 -16.18 -10.25
CA TYR A 42 -4.77 -14.98 -11.00
C TYR A 42 -3.80 -14.71 -12.16
N LEU A 43 -2.49 -14.81 -11.90
CA LEU A 43 -1.47 -14.64 -12.94
C LEU A 43 -1.68 -15.63 -14.09
N ASN A 44 -1.95 -16.90 -13.80
CA ASN A 44 -2.17 -17.94 -14.80
C ASN A 44 -3.46 -17.71 -15.63
N ALA A 45 -4.42 -16.95 -15.08
CA ALA A 45 -5.67 -16.60 -15.75
C ALA A 45 -5.57 -15.33 -16.62
N LEU A 46 -4.49 -14.54 -16.48
CA LEU A 46 -4.29 -13.34 -17.29
C LEU A 46 -4.01 -13.71 -18.75
N THR A 47 -4.62 -12.96 -19.67
CA THR A 47 -4.30 -13.07 -21.11
C THR A 47 -2.98 -12.36 -21.41
N VAL A 48 -1.97 -13.13 -21.79
CA VAL A 48 -0.68 -12.57 -22.24
C VAL A 48 -0.78 -12.14 -23.70
N ARG A 49 -0.47 -10.87 -23.97
CA ARG A 49 -0.40 -10.30 -25.33
C ARG A 49 0.64 -9.19 -25.40
N ALA A 50 1.01 -8.80 -26.60
CA ALA A 50 1.82 -7.59 -26.78
C ALA A 50 1.08 -6.35 -26.25
N GLU A 51 1.83 -5.40 -25.70
CA GLU A 51 1.28 -4.11 -25.30
C GLU A 51 0.61 -3.39 -26.46
N GLY A 52 -0.48 -2.69 -26.16
CA GLY A 52 -1.13 -1.78 -27.10
C GLY A 52 -0.36 -0.46 -27.23
N SER A 53 -0.81 0.37 -28.18
CA SER A 53 -0.31 1.74 -28.34
C SER A 53 -0.79 2.64 -27.20
N THR A 54 -0.05 3.72 -26.96
CA THR A 54 -0.48 4.87 -26.14
C THR A 54 -1.26 5.91 -26.96
N ASP A 55 -1.51 5.65 -28.23
CA ASP A 55 -2.26 6.59 -29.08
C ASP A 55 -3.63 6.89 -28.47
N GLY A 56 -3.97 8.17 -28.42
CA GLY A 56 -5.22 8.63 -27.82
C GLY A 56 -5.27 8.58 -26.29
N TYR A 57 -4.22 8.15 -25.61
CA TYR A 57 -4.15 8.20 -24.16
C TYR A 57 -4.10 9.65 -23.66
N SER A 58 -4.94 9.95 -22.69
CA SER A 58 -4.81 11.09 -21.79
C SER A 58 -5.17 10.63 -20.38
N ARG A 59 -4.47 11.18 -19.39
CA ARG A 59 -4.80 10.93 -17.98
C ARG A 59 -6.25 11.36 -17.66
N ASP A 60 -6.77 12.39 -18.32
CA ASP A 60 -8.12 12.89 -18.11
C ASP A 60 -9.22 11.91 -18.56
N LEU A 61 -8.87 10.90 -19.36
CA LEU A 61 -9.80 9.82 -19.73
C LEU A 61 -10.06 8.84 -18.57
N PHE A 62 -9.30 8.97 -17.50
CA PHE A 62 -9.50 8.27 -16.23
C PHE A 62 -9.89 9.29 -15.15
N PRO A 63 -11.18 9.66 -15.02
CA PRO A 63 -11.59 10.59 -13.97
C PRO A 63 -11.14 10.05 -12.61
N HIS A 64 -10.35 10.83 -11.89
CA HIS A 64 -9.77 10.42 -10.61
C HIS A 64 -9.90 11.53 -9.59
N TRP A 65 -9.73 11.15 -8.34
CA TRP A 65 -9.94 11.99 -7.16
C TRP A 65 -11.40 12.46 -7.03
N HIS A 66 -12.36 11.53 -7.27
CA HIS A 66 -13.76 11.84 -7.00
C HIS A 66 -14.05 11.90 -5.48
N ILE A 67 -15.09 12.64 -5.10
CA ILE A 67 -15.50 12.72 -3.69
C ILE A 67 -16.01 11.36 -3.20
N VAL A 68 -15.39 10.83 -2.16
CA VAL A 68 -15.73 9.56 -1.52
C VAL A 68 -16.72 9.77 -0.38
N SER A 69 -16.47 10.78 0.50
CA SER A 69 -17.33 11.07 1.65
C SER A 69 -17.08 12.48 2.16
N GLY A 70 -18.15 13.23 2.39
CA GLY A 70 -18.07 14.61 2.84
C GLY A 70 -17.25 15.47 1.88
N ASN A 71 -16.15 16.05 2.35
CA ASN A 71 -15.20 16.82 1.55
C ASN A 71 -13.96 16.01 1.15
N CYS A 72 -13.89 14.72 1.52
CA CYS A 72 -12.75 13.87 1.23
C CYS A 72 -12.89 13.27 -0.16
N ASP A 73 -11.93 13.53 -1.02
CA ASP A 73 -11.78 12.83 -2.27
C ASP A 73 -11.00 11.50 -2.09
N THR A 74 -10.80 10.79 -3.19
CA THR A 74 -10.06 9.51 -3.18
C THR A 74 -8.63 9.69 -2.67
N ARG A 75 -7.92 10.76 -3.07
CA ARG A 75 -6.56 11.04 -2.62
C ARG A 75 -6.50 11.24 -1.10
N GLU A 76 -7.36 12.12 -0.57
CA GLU A 76 -7.41 12.41 0.87
C GLU A 76 -7.83 11.18 1.69
N THR A 77 -8.72 10.34 1.11
CA THR A 77 -9.12 9.07 1.71
C THR A 77 -7.94 8.10 1.83
N VAL A 78 -7.12 7.97 0.79
CA VAL A 78 -5.91 7.13 0.82
C VAL A 78 -4.88 7.69 1.79
N LEU A 79 -4.65 9.00 1.82
CA LEU A 79 -3.74 9.62 2.79
C LEU A 79 -4.15 9.31 4.24
N LYS A 80 -5.46 9.35 4.54
CA LYS A 80 -5.97 8.97 5.87
C LYS A 80 -5.82 7.48 6.15
N ARG A 81 -6.06 6.62 5.15
CA ARG A 81 -5.95 5.16 5.27
C ARG A 81 -4.51 4.73 5.54
N ASP A 82 -3.55 5.25 4.76
CA ASP A 82 -2.16 4.78 4.73
C ASP A 82 -1.26 5.54 5.72
N GLY A 83 -1.76 6.62 6.32
CA GLY A 83 -1.02 7.40 7.30
C GLY A 83 -1.29 7.00 8.75
N THR A 84 -0.39 7.38 9.63
CA THR A 84 -0.52 7.23 11.09
C THR A 84 -0.74 8.59 11.73
N ASN A 85 -1.73 8.70 12.63
CA ASN A 85 -2.08 9.94 13.33
C ASN A 85 -2.38 11.11 12.37
N VAL A 86 -3.07 10.83 11.27
CA VAL A 86 -3.42 11.85 10.28
C VAL A 86 -4.52 12.74 10.82
N VAL A 87 -4.25 14.04 10.83
CA VAL A 87 -5.23 15.10 11.16
C VAL A 87 -5.57 15.84 9.86
N THR A 88 -6.85 16.10 9.65
CA THR A 88 -7.33 16.83 8.48
C THR A 88 -8.04 18.12 8.87
N ASP A 89 -8.02 19.10 7.98
CA ASP A 89 -8.86 20.31 8.09
C ASP A 89 -10.31 20.03 7.66
N SER A 90 -11.14 21.07 7.65
CA SER A 90 -12.54 20.98 7.23
C SER A 90 -12.74 20.66 5.74
N ALA A 91 -11.72 20.88 4.92
CA ALA A 91 -11.70 20.53 3.49
C ALA A 91 -11.14 19.12 3.25
N CYS A 92 -10.83 18.37 4.33
CA CYS A 92 -10.24 17.05 4.34
C CYS A 92 -8.73 17.00 3.98
N HIS A 93 -8.06 18.14 3.81
CA HIS A 93 -6.61 18.14 3.54
C HIS A 93 -5.84 17.68 4.78
N ALA A 94 -4.88 16.78 4.60
CA ALA A 94 -4.02 16.33 5.68
C ALA A 94 -3.10 17.47 6.16
N THR A 95 -3.31 17.94 7.39
CA THR A 95 -2.53 19.02 8.04
C THR A 95 -1.37 18.50 8.87
N SER A 96 -1.44 17.24 9.30
CA SER A 96 -0.35 16.51 9.95
C SER A 96 -0.56 15.01 9.80
N GLY A 97 0.50 14.24 10.02
CA GLY A 97 0.48 12.79 9.94
C GLY A 97 1.87 12.22 9.71
N ARG A 98 1.96 10.91 9.60
CA ARG A 98 3.19 10.21 9.21
C ARG A 98 2.84 9.12 8.22
N TRP A 99 3.58 9.06 7.14
CA TRP A 99 3.42 8.07 6.06
C TRP A 99 4.73 7.31 5.87
N TYR A 100 4.64 5.99 5.83
CA TYR A 100 5.78 5.15 5.50
C TYR A 100 5.69 4.75 4.02
N SER A 101 6.62 5.23 3.23
CA SER A 101 6.74 4.80 1.84
C SER A 101 7.43 3.44 1.78
N VAL A 102 6.68 2.41 1.45
CA VAL A 102 7.19 1.03 1.33
C VAL A 102 8.14 0.88 0.16
N TYR A 103 8.02 1.71 -0.87
CA TYR A 103 8.86 1.62 -2.07
C TYR A 103 10.34 1.89 -1.80
N ASP A 104 10.65 2.78 -0.86
CA ASP A 104 12.00 3.22 -0.55
C ASP A 104 12.33 3.25 0.94
N SER A 105 11.44 2.71 1.78
CA SER A 105 11.61 2.62 3.24
C SER A 105 11.76 3.97 3.94
N VAL A 106 11.11 5.02 3.42
CA VAL A 106 11.22 6.38 3.96
C VAL A 106 9.97 6.78 4.74
N TRP A 107 10.17 7.41 5.89
CA TRP A 107 9.11 8.09 6.63
C TRP A 107 8.95 9.53 6.15
N LEU A 108 7.71 9.92 5.90
CA LEU A 108 7.30 11.27 5.53
C LEU A 108 6.39 11.83 6.62
N THR A 109 6.57 13.11 6.95
CA THR A 109 5.76 13.83 7.95
C THR A 109 5.01 15.01 7.35
N ASP A 110 5.22 15.27 6.06
CA ASP A 110 4.53 16.30 5.29
C ASP A 110 3.81 15.62 4.12
N SER A 111 2.49 15.81 4.05
CA SER A 111 1.65 15.24 2.99
C SER A 111 1.98 15.75 1.58
N SER A 112 2.68 16.91 1.47
CA SER A 112 3.13 17.43 0.18
C SER A 112 4.26 16.59 -0.45
N GLY A 113 4.98 15.82 0.38
CA GLY A 113 6.00 14.86 -0.06
C GLY A 113 5.43 13.47 -0.39
N VAL A 114 4.12 13.27 -0.20
CA VAL A 114 3.42 11.99 -0.43
C VAL A 114 2.59 12.07 -1.69
N ASP A 115 2.88 11.21 -2.65
CA ASP A 115 2.02 10.97 -3.82
C ASP A 115 1.15 9.73 -3.55
N ILE A 116 -0.05 9.70 -4.15
CA ILE A 116 -0.84 8.48 -4.26
C ILE A 116 -0.52 7.85 -5.62
N ASP A 117 0.17 6.71 -5.55
CA ASP A 117 0.51 5.93 -6.75
C ASP A 117 -0.64 5.02 -7.15
N HIS A 118 -0.85 4.89 -8.45
CA HIS A 118 -1.61 3.79 -9.04
C HIS A 118 -0.64 2.62 -9.25
N ILE A 119 -0.80 1.53 -8.48
CA ILE A 119 0.06 0.33 -8.58
C ILE A 119 0.21 -0.10 -10.04
N VAL A 120 -0.91 -0.24 -10.76
CA VAL A 120 -0.91 -0.33 -12.21
C VAL A 120 -1.16 1.06 -12.78
N PRO A 121 -0.16 1.72 -13.41
CA PRO A 121 -0.31 3.07 -13.96
C PRO A 121 -1.47 3.17 -14.95
N LEU A 122 -2.10 4.34 -15.02
CA LEU A 122 -3.25 4.55 -15.93
C LEU A 122 -2.86 4.36 -17.40
N ALA A 123 -1.67 4.81 -17.80
CA ALA A 123 -1.14 4.59 -19.14
C ALA A 123 -0.85 3.10 -19.40
N GLU A 124 -0.39 2.36 -18.40
CA GLU A 124 -0.19 0.92 -18.50
C GLU A 124 -1.52 0.17 -18.61
N ALA A 125 -2.54 0.58 -17.86
CA ALA A 125 -3.89 0.06 -18.02
C ALA A 125 -4.44 0.30 -19.44
N TRP A 126 -4.21 1.50 -20.00
CA TRP A 126 -4.59 1.84 -21.37
C TRP A 126 -3.99 0.88 -22.38
N LYS A 127 -2.67 0.69 -22.36
CA LYS A 127 -1.96 -0.28 -23.20
C LYS A 127 -2.44 -1.73 -23.01
N SER A 128 -2.93 -2.03 -21.81
CA SER A 128 -3.45 -3.35 -21.43
C SER A 128 -4.91 -3.58 -21.83
N GLY A 129 -5.60 -2.59 -22.42
CA GLY A 129 -6.97 -2.75 -22.94
C GLY A 129 -8.00 -1.76 -22.35
N ALA A 130 -7.62 -0.91 -21.40
CA ALA A 130 -8.52 0.12 -20.88
C ALA A 130 -8.87 1.21 -21.92
N ASP A 131 -8.17 1.26 -23.05
CA ASP A 131 -8.54 2.02 -24.25
C ASP A 131 -9.99 1.72 -24.70
N LYS A 132 -10.44 0.48 -24.50
CA LYS A 132 -11.76 -0.03 -24.87
C LYS A 132 -12.80 0.06 -23.74
N TRP A 133 -12.40 0.47 -22.55
CA TRP A 133 -13.32 0.59 -21.44
C TRP A 133 -14.20 1.83 -21.56
N THR A 134 -15.38 1.76 -20.93
CA THR A 134 -16.20 2.96 -20.72
C THR A 134 -15.51 3.93 -19.77
N THR A 135 -15.86 5.20 -19.85
CA THR A 135 -15.36 6.22 -18.91
C THR A 135 -15.65 5.82 -17.45
N SER A 136 -16.85 5.30 -17.17
CA SER A 136 -17.19 4.84 -15.81
C SER A 136 -16.28 3.69 -15.33
N ARG A 137 -15.88 2.75 -16.20
CA ARG A 137 -14.95 1.68 -15.82
C ARG A 137 -13.56 2.23 -15.57
N ARG A 138 -13.09 3.18 -16.37
CA ARG A 138 -11.80 3.86 -16.13
C ARG A 138 -11.80 4.66 -14.83
N GLU A 139 -12.92 5.34 -14.52
CA GLU A 139 -13.11 6.03 -13.24
C GLU A 139 -13.05 5.06 -12.05
N GLN A 140 -13.78 3.94 -12.11
CA GLN A 140 -13.74 2.90 -11.07
C GLN A 140 -12.31 2.39 -10.85
N PHE A 141 -11.57 2.13 -11.91
CA PHE A 141 -10.18 1.69 -11.85
C PHE A 141 -9.26 2.75 -11.21
N ALA A 142 -9.43 4.00 -11.60
CA ALA A 142 -8.59 5.11 -11.11
C ALA A 142 -8.85 5.48 -9.65
N ASN A 143 -10.00 5.07 -9.09
CA ASN A 143 -10.41 5.37 -7.71
C ASN A 143 -10.65 4.09 -6.88
N ASP A 144 -10.06 2.96 -7.26
CA ASP A 144 -10.28 1.69 -6.59
C ASP A 144 -9.68 1.70 -5.17
N LEU A 145 -10.54 1.74 -4.16
CA LEU A 145 -10.18 1.68 -2.74
C LEU A 145 -10.31 0.27 -2.16
N ASP A 146 -10.91 -0.67 -2.90
CA ASP A 146 -11.20 -2.04 -2.44
C ASP A 146 -10.03 -2.99 -2.68
N ARG A 147 -9.10 -2.60 -3.55
CA ARG A 147 -7.90 -3.35 -3.92
C ARG A 147 -6.64 -2.52 -3.71
N ALA A 148 -5.49 -3.11 -3.97
CA ALA A 148 -4.20 -2.45 -3.81
C ALA A 148 -3.87 -1.44 -4.92
N GLN A 149 -4.84 -0.96 -5.70
CA GLN A 149 -4.57 -0.05 -6.82
C GLN A 149 -3.98 1.30 -6.39
N LEU A 150 -4.35 1.78 -5.20
CA LEU A 150 -3.93 3.08 -4.71
C LEU A 150 -3.11 2.93 -3.42
N ILE A 151 -1.92 3.54 -3.40
CA ILE A 151 -1.01 3.49 -2.26
C ILE A 151 -0.30 4.83 -2.04
N ALA A 152 -0.17 5.25 -0.77
CA ALA A 152 0.60 6.43 -0.41
C ALA A 152 2.10 6.10 -0.33
N VAL A 153 2.90 6.76 -1.16
CA VAL A 153 4.35 6.54 -1.26
C VAL A 153 5.09 7.87 -1.37
N SER A 154 6.43 7.85 -1.27
CA SER A 154 7.22 9.04 -1.51
C SER A 154 7.03 9.55 -2.94
N ALA A 155 6.90 10.87 -3.10
CA ALA A 155 6.79 11.51 -4.41
C ALA A 155 8.00 11.20 -5.31
N SER A 156 9.19 11.01 -4.72
CA SER A 156 10.40 10.65 -5.48
C SER A 156 10.29 9.27 -6.11
N SER A 157 9.86 8.26 -5.35
CA SER A 157 9.70 6.89 -5.86
C SER A 157 8.55 6.80 -6.86
N ASN A 158 7.41 7.46 -6.58
CA ASN A 158 6.30 7.51 -7.51
C ASN A 158 6.71 8.10 -8.88
N ARG A 159 7.40 9.23 -8.87
CA ARG A 159 7.88 9.89 -10.10
C ARG A 159 8.96 9.10 -10.83
N SER A 160 9.81 8.38 -10.07
CA SER A 160 10.77 7.43 -10.65
C SER A 160 10.08 6.25 -11.35
N LYS A 161 8.99 5.74 -10.76
CA LYS A 161 8.16 4.69 -11.36
C LYS A 161 7.47 5.20 -12.63
N GLY A 162 6.76 6.32 -12.55
CA GLY A 162 6.00 6.85 -13.68
C GLY A 162 5.03 5.79 -14.23
N ASP A 163 4.99 5.66 -15.55
CA ASP A 163 4.11 4.71 -16.26
C ASP A 163 4.74 3.33 -16.52
N LYS A 164 5.85 3.01 -15.83
CA LYS A 164 6.61 1.78 -16.05
C LYS A 164 5.93 0.57 -15.41
N ASP A 165 6.01 -0.56 -16.09
CA ASP A 165 5.66 -1.87 -15.57
C ASP A 165 6.78 -2.49 -14.69
N PRO A 166 6.56 -3.65 -14.03
CA PRO A 166 7.57 -4.28 -13.17
C PRO A 166 8.83 -4.78 -13.88
N SER A 167 8.85 -4.86 -15.22
CA SER A 167 10.07 -5.19 -15.97
C SER A 167 11.02 -4.00 -16.09
N LEU A 168 10.47 -2.78 -16.10
CA LEU A 168 11.20 -1.53 -16.29
C LEU A 168 11.46 -0.79 -14.97
N TRP A 169 10.66 -1.04 -13.95
CA TRP A 169 10.83 -0.45 -12.63
C TRP A 169 10.36 -1.39 -11.52
N LYS A 170 11.09 -1.42 -10.42
CA LYS A 170 10.72 -2.10 -9.18
C LYS A 170 11.02 -1.18 -8.00
N PRO A 171 10.31 -1.33 -6.87
CA PRO A 171 10.63 -0.59 -5.67
C PRO A 171 12.12 -0.69 -5.31
N PRO A 172 12.81 0.40 -4.94
CA PRO A 172 14.17 0.34 -4.40
C PRO A 172 14.29 -0.57 -3.18
N ASN A 173 13.24 -0.65 -2.36
CA ASN A 173 13.15 -1.59 -1.25
C ASN A 173 12.85 -3.00 -1.76
N THR A 174 13.86 -3.85 -1.82
CA THR A 174 13.72 -5.23 -2.35
C THR A 174 12.82 -6.13 -1.50
N ASN A 175 12.58 -5.80 -0.22
CA ASN A 175 11.66 -6.55 0.63
C ASN A 175 10.21 -6.46 0.15
N GLU A 176 9.87 -5.42 -0.61
CA GLU A 176 8.53 -5.20 -1.16
C GLU A 176 8.25 -5.95 -2.47
N TYR A 177 9.23 -6.61 -3.06
CA TYR A 177 9.04 -7.25 -4.37
C TYR A 177 7.88 -8.25 -4.40
N CYS A 178 7.74 -9.06 -3.35
CA CYS A 178 6.67 -10.05 -3.28
C CYS A 178 5.29 -9.39 -3.14
N MET A 179 5.18 -8.36 -2.29
CA MET A 179 3.94 -7.59 -2.11
C MET A 179 3.58 -6.86 -3.40
N TYR A 180 4.50 -6.07 -3.93
CA TYR A 180 4.31 -5.30 -5.17
C TYR A 180 3.88 -6.18 -6.35
N ALA A 181 4.48 -7.36 -6.51
CA ALA A 181 4.09 -8.30 -7.56
C ALA A 181 2.66 -8.83 -7.37
N ARG A 182 2.27 -9.16 -6.13
CA ARG A 182 0.92 -9.63 -5.80
C ARG A 182 -0.12 -8.54 -5.98
N ASP A 183 0.18 -7.30 -5.57
CA ASP A 183 -0.66 -6.13 -5.78
C ASP A 183 -0.89 -5.90 -7.27
N TRP A 184 0.18 -5.91 -8.06
CA TRP A 184 0.12 -5.75 -9.51
C TRP A 184 -0.76 -6.81 -10.18
N ILE A 185 -0.56 -8.09 -9.83
CA ILE A 185 -1.33 -9.21 -10.35
C ILE A 185 -2.80 -9.06 -9.97
N TRP A 186 -3.07 -8.71 -8.72
CA TRP A 186 -4.43 -8.55 -8.23
C TRP A 186 -5.18 -7.45 -8.97
N VAL A 187 -4.55 -6.29 -9.15
CA VAL A 187 -5.14 -5.17 -9.90
C VAL A 187 -5.35 -5.52 -11.37
N LYS A 188 -4.40 -6.23 -12.00
CA LYS A 188 -4.52 -6.66 -13.40
C LYS A 188 -5.61 -7.70 -13.65
N TYR A 189 -5.93 -8.49 -12.64
CA TYR A 189 -6.93 -9.56 -12.73
C TYR A 189 -8.37 -9.03 -12.73
N TYR A 190 -8.65 -7.92 -12.07
CA TYR A 190 -9.98 -7.30 -11.95
C TYR A 190 -10.14 -6.07 -12.85
#